data_513e77e354ca8f8c25f54847a6be0be4
#
_entry.id   513e77e354ca8f8c25f54847a6be0be4
#
_cell.length_a   1.000
_cell.length_b   1.000
_cell.length_c   1.000
_cell.angle_alpha   90.00
_cell.angle_beta   90.00
_cell.angle_gamma   90.00
#
_symmetry.space_group_name_H-M   'P 1'
#
loop_
_entity.id
_entity.type
_entity.pdbx_description
1 polymer ?
#
loop_
_entity_poly.entity_id
_entity_poly.type
_entity_poly.pdbx_seq_one_letter_code
_entity_poly.pdbx_strand_id
1 'polypeptide(L)'
;NRTVRNSIQNLGDPSLMEKYNELLEAYKELTYRSEIRNIGNSIAVRNLEKRIYELDKEISAACAEYAKATSAGLVTSKEIRKALKNNSAAVEFIETKSGYLYALLLTKRDGVRYIPLTTREDISQHLRQDIAYIYSDEELTAKIWKPIADCLSEVGTLYYSTSGIFNRIAIGSLAVDYGHYVCDDISMRLMSSTANLSMLESTDTEI
;
A
#
# COMPACT_ATOMS: atom_id res chain seq x y z
N ASN A 1 -1.36 -5.25 -18.68
CA ASN A 1 -2.02 -6.50 -18.30
C ASN A 1 -2.63 -7.14 -19.56
N ARG A 2 -1.96 -8.20 -20.09
CA ARG A 2 -2.28 -8.82 -21.38
C ARG A 2 -3.68 -9.43 -21.40
N THR A 3 -4.11 -10.01 -20.29
CA THR A 3 -5.42 -10.64 -20.13
C THR A 3 -6.56 -9.64 -20.29
N VAL A 4 -6.50 -8.51 -19.60
CA VAL A 4 -7.50 -7.45 -19.67
C VAL A 4 -7.61 -6.87 -21.09
N ARG A 5 -6.47 -6.62 -21.72
CA ARG A 5 -6.45 -6.12 -23.11
C ARG A 5 -7.11 -7.08 -24.08
N ASN A 6 -6.83 -8.39 -23.94
CA ASN A 6 -7.45 -9.41 -24.78
C ASN A 6 -8.97 -9.50 -24.52
N SER A 7 -9.42 -9.39 -23.27
CA SER A 7 -10.84 -9.40 -22.94
C SER A 7 -11.58 -8.21 -23.56
N ILE A 8 -11.01 -6.99 -23.49
CA ILE A 8 -11.57 -5.80 -24.13
C ILE A 8 -11.62 -5.98 -25.65
N GLN A 9 -10.55 -6.54 -26.23
CA GLN A 9 -10.44 -6.76 -27.68
C GLN A 9 -11.49 -7.79 -28.16
N ASN A 10 -11.77 -8.83 -27.36
CA ASN A 10 -12.76 -9.88 -27.66
C ASN A 10 -14.21 -9.37 -27.60
N LEU A 11 -14.48 -8.27 -26.90
CA LEU A 11 -15.80 -7.62 -26.92
C LEU A 11 -16.14 -6.98 -28.27
N GLY A 12 -15.12 -6.78 -29.14
CA GLY A 12 -15.32 -6.26 -30.49
C GLY A 12 -15.80 -4.80 -30.55
N ASP A 13 -15.70 -4.05 -29.45
CA ASP A 13 -16.03 -2.62 -29.40
C ASP A 13 -14.76 -1.75 -29.58
N PRO A 14 -14.59 -1.11 -30.77
CA PRO A 14 -13.44 -0.27 -31.01
C PRO A 14 -13.36 0.94 -30.07
N SER A 15 -14.52 1.51 -29.68
CA SER A 15 -14.58 2.65 -28.75
C SER A 15 -14.05 2.28 -27.38
N LEU A 16 -14.33 1.08 -26.89
CA LEU A 16 -13.85 0.60 -25.61
C LEU A 16 -12.32 0.40 -25.62
N MET A 17 -11.78 -0.09 -26.73
CA MET A 17 -10.33 -0.24 -26.91
C MET A 17 -9.63 1.13 -26.98
N GLU A 18 -10.25 2.11 -27.63
CA GLU A 18 -9.74 3.49 -27.68
C GLU A 18 -9.68 4.09 -26.26
N LYS A 19 -10.75 3.98 -25.48
CA LYS A 19 -10.80 4.43 -24.08
C LYS A 19 -9.75 3.74 -23.22
N TYR A 20 -9.53 2.43 -23.40
CA TYR A 20 -8.49 1.71 -22.68
C TYR A 20 -7.07 2.19 -23.03
N ASN A 21 -6.81 2.47 -24.30
CA ASN A 21 -5.53 3.04 -24.72
C ASN A 21 -5.35 4.47 -24.16
N GLU A 22 -6.39 5.30 -24.19
CA GLU A 22 -6.38 6.63 -23.58
C GLU A 22 -6.09 6.56 -22.07
N LEU A 23 -6.69 5.61 -21.37
CA LEU A 23 -6.43 5.37 -19.95
C LEU A 23 -4.96 5.03 -19.68
N LEU A 24 -4.37 4.16 -20.50
CA LEU A 24 -2.95 3.80 -20.35
C LEU A 24 -2.01 4.99 -20.59
N GLU A 25 -2.31 5.82 -21.59
CA GLU A 25 -1.53 7.04 -21.85
C GLU A 25 -1.72 8.07 -20.72
N ALA A 26 -2.94 8.21 -20.20
CA ALA A 26 -3.19 9.08 -19.05
C ALA A 26 -2.42 8.65 -17.79
N TYR A 27 -2.30 7.34 -17.51
CA TYR A 27 -1.45 6.83 -16.42
C TYR A 27 0.04 7.11 -16.65
N LYS A 28 0.55 6.94 -17.87
CA LYS A 28 1.94 7.27 -18.21
C LYS A 28 2.22 8.76 -17.99
N GLU A 29 1.33 9.62 -18.47
CA GLU A 29 1.44 11.06 -18.32
C GLU A 29 1.38 11.47 -16.84
N LEU A 30 0.50 10.86 -16.05
CA LEU A 30 0.43 11.10 -14.61
C LEU A 30 1.72 10.71 -13.91
N THR A 31 2.29 9.54 -14.25
CA THR A 31 3.56 9.08 -13.72
C THR A 31 4.68 10.04 -14.06
N TYR A 32 4.80 10.42 -15.35
CA TYR A 32 5.80 11.37 -15.81
C TYR A 32 5.71 12.71 -15.07
N ARG A 33 4.48 13.26 -14.93
CA ARG A 33 4.28 14.53 -14.21
C ARG A 33 4.53 14.44 -12.73
N SER A 34 4.31 13.29 -12.12
CA SER A 34 4.58 13.08 -10.69
C SER A 34 6.09 12.97 -10.37
N GLU A 35 6.90 12.53 -11.34
CA GLU A 35 8.35 12.43 -11.22
C GLU A 35 9.05 13.79 -11.39
N ILE A 36 8.45 14.73 -12.13
CA ILE A 36 8.97 16.10 -12.28
C ILE A 36 8.65 16.87 -10.99
N ARG A 37 9.69 17.14 -10.17
CA ARG A 37 9.61 17.89 -8.91
C ARG A 37 8.78 19.18 -9.07
N ASN A 38 7.75 19.35 -8.21
CA ASN A 38 6.87 20.52 -8.03
C ASN A 38 5.59 20.64 -8.88
N ILE A 39 5.15 19.63 -9.64
CA ILE A 39 3.90 19.76 -10.42
C ILE A 39 2.72 18.99 -9.79
N GLY A 40 2.92 18.31 -8.66
CA GLY A 40 1.90 17.42 -8.03
C GLY A 40 0.56 18.09 -7.65
N ASN A 41 0.47 19.42 -7.65
CA ASN A 41 -0.75 20.18 -7.33
C ASN A 41 -1.25 21.04 -8.49
N SER A 42 -0.77 20.81 -9.72
CA SER A 42 -1.21 21.60 -10.87
C SER A 42 -2.63 21.24 -11.29
N ILE A 43 -3.36 22.20 -11.84
CA ILE A 43 -4.70 21.99 -12.46
C ILE A 43 -4.63 20.85 -13.48
N ALA A 44 -3.52 20.74 -14.22
CA ALA A 44 -3.31 19.70 -15.22
C ALA A 44 -3.27 18.28 -14.59
N VAL A 45 -2.63 18.11 -13.44
CA VAL A 45 -2.61 16.80 -12.72
C VAL A 45 -4.01 16.43 -12.24
N ARG A 46 -4.76 17.38 -11.66
CA ARG A 46 -6.14 17.12 -11.21
C ARG A 46 -7.07 16.77 -12.37
N ASN A 47 -6.93 17.45 -13.50
CA ASN A 47 -7.73 17.14 -14.70
C ASN A 47 -7.40 15.75 -15.24
N LEU A 48 -6.13 15.36 -15.19
CA LEU A 48 -5.67 14.03 -15.60
C LEU A 48 -6.19 12.94 -14.67
N GLU A 49 -6.12 13.14 -13.35
CA GLU A 49 -6.69 12.24 -12.34
C GLU A 49 -8.22 12.07 -12.52
N LYS A 50 -8.93 13.16 -12.79
CA LYS A 50 -10.37 13.13 -13.09
C LYS A 50 -10.65 12.33 -14.37
N ARG A 51 -9.87 12.55 -15.42
CA ARG A 51 -10.04 11.82 -16.69
C ARG A 51 -9.76 10.33 -16.53
N ILE A 52 -8.72 9.96 -15.79
CA ILE A 52 -8.43 8.56 -15.43
C ILE A 52 -9.64 7.93 -14.73
N TYR A 53 -10.21 8.61 -13.74
CA TYR A 53 -11.38 8.10 -13.00
C TYR A 53 -12.59 7.89 -13.91
N GLU A 54 -12.88 8.82 -14.83
CA GLU A 54 -14.00 8.71 -15.77
C GLU A 54 -13.81 7.54 -16.74
N LEU A 55 -12.62 7.40 -17.34
CA LEU A 55 -12.28 6.29 -18.23
C LEU A 55 -12.34 4.94 -17.52
N ASP A 56 -11.78 4.85 -16.32
CA ASP A 56 -11.80 3.63 -15.50
C ASP A 56 -13.24 3.18 -15.19
N LYS A 57 -14.11 4.13 -14.83
CA LYS A 57 -15.53 3.87 -14.59
C LYS A 57 -16.27 3.39 -15.86
N GLU A 58 -16.03 4.01 -17.01
CA GLU A 58 -16.67 3.64 -18.27
C GLU A 58 -16.23 2.24 -18.73
N ILE A 59 -14.93 1.94 -18.65
CA ILE A 59 -14.38 0.64 -19.05
C ILE A 59 -14.86 -0.45 -18.08
N SER A 60 -14.90 -0.16 -16.78
CA SER A 60 -15.41 -1.10 -15.75
C SER A 60 -16.88 -1.44 -15.97
N ALA A 61 -17.70 -0.48 -16.41
CA ALA A 61 -19.10 -0.71 -16.72
C ALA A 61 -19.31 -1.58 -17.95
N ALA A 62 -18.39 -1.54 -18.92
CA ALA A 62 -18.50 -2.23 -20.20
C ALA A 62 -17.78 -3.59 -20.24
N CYS A 63 -16.77 -3.81 -19.39
CA CYS A 63 -15.93 -5.01 -19.39
C CYS A 63 -15.84 -5.62 -17.98
N ALA A 64 -16.53 -6.75 -17.76
CA ALA A 64 -16.57 -7.43 -16.47
C ALA A 64 -15.17 -7.93 -16.02
N GLU A 65 -14.34 -8.41 -16.96
CA GLU A 65 -12.97 -8.85 -16.67
C GLU A 65 -12.09 -7.67 -16.25
N TYR A 66 -12.25 -6.51 -16.87
CA TYR A 66 -11.57 -5.28 -16.46
C TYR A 66 -12.05 -4.85 -15.07
N ALA A 67 -13.37 -4.79 -14.86
CA ALA A 67 -13.96 -4.47 -13.56
C ALA A 67 -13.46 -5.42 -12.47
N LYS A 68 -13.39 -6.71 -12.74
CA LYS A 68 -12.84 -7.71 -11.81
C LYS A 68 -11.36 -7.50 -11.55
N ALA A 69 -10.57 -7.19 -12.58
CA ALA A 69 -9.12 -6.94 -12.43
C ALA A 69 -8.81 -5.65 -11.66
N THR A 70 -9.64 -4.62 -11.81
CA THR A 70 -9.52 -3.35 -11.08
C THR A 70 -10.16 -3.41 -9.70
N SER A 71 -11.31 -4.10 -9.55
CA SER A 71 -11.98 -4.31 -8.26
C SER A 71 -11.25 -5.32 -7.37
N ALA A 72 -10.40 -6.18 -7.93
CA ALA A 72 -9.47 -6.98 -7.12
C ALA A 72 -8.50 -6.09 -6.29
N GLY A 73 -8.38 -4.80 -6.65
CA GLY A 73 -7.73 -3.78 -5.83
C GLY A 73 -8.63 -3.12 -4.77
N LEU A 74 -9.94 -3.43 -4.76
CA LEU A 74 -10.92 -2.85 -3.83
C LEU A 74 -11.31 -3.84 -2.72
N VAL A 75 -10.33 -4.62 -2.24
CA VAL A 75 -10.55 -5.45 -1.05
C VAL A 75 -10.84 -4.55 0.14
N THR A 76 -11.99 -4.78 0.76
CA THR A 76 -12.42 -3.98 1.90
C THR A 76 -11.66 -4.39 3.18
N SER A 77 -11.51 -3.46 4.11
CA SER A 77 -10.95 -3.77 5.43
C SER A 77 -11.72 -4.88 6.16
N LYS A 78 -13.01 -5.06 5.87
CA LYS A 78 -13.84 -6.14 6.42
C LYS A 78 -13.40 -7.51 5.90
N GLU A 79 -13.05 -7.62 4.63
CA GLU A 79 -12.55 -8.86 4.01
C GLU A 79 -11.17 -9.20 4.54
N ILE A 80 -10.26 -8.22 4.61
CA ILE A 80 -8.93 -8.42 5.21
C ILE A 80 -9.08 -8.86 6.68
N ARG A 81 -9.96 -8.19 7.45
CA ARG A 81 -10.22 -8.53 8.84
C ARG A 81 -10.73 -9.95 9.03
N LYS A 82 -11.56 -10.44 8.10
CA LYS A 82 -12.06 -11.82 8.10
C LYS A 82 -10.89 -12.80 7.93
N ALA A 83 -9.97 -12.52 7.02
CA ALA A 83 -8.80 -13.35 6.74
C ALA A 83 -7.72 -13.33 7.84
N LEU A 84 -7.70 -12.31 8.72
CA LEU A 84 -6.76 -12.27 9.84
C LEU A 84 -7.05 -13.39 10.86
N LYS A 85 -5.99 -14.04 11.35
CA LYS A 85 -6.05 -14.94 12.52
C LYS A 85 -6.21 -14.12 13.80
N ASN A 86 -6.64 -14.74 14.90
CA ASN A 86 -6.95 -14.02 16.15
C ASN A 86 -5.74 -13.25 16.73
N ASN A 87 -4.53 -13.81 16.60
CA ASN A 87 -3.28 -13.22 17.07
C ASN A 87 -2.49 -12.54 15.95
N SER A 88 -3.18 -12.06 14.90
CA SER A 88 -2.52 -11.37 13.80
C SER A 88 -3.12 -10.00 13.52
N ALA A 89 -2.32 -9.14 12.92
CA ALA A 89 -2.71 -7.81 12.46
C ALA A 89 -2.17 -7.55 11.05
N ALA A 90 -2.71 -6.55 10.39
CA ALA A 90 -2.22 -6.05 9.12
C ALA A 90 -1.92 -4.56 9.20
N VAL A 91 -0.83 -4.09 8.62
CA VAL A 91 -0.48 -2.68 8.55
C VAL A 91 0.02 -2.27 7.17
N GLU A 92 -0.52 -1.17 6.67
CA GLU A 92 -0.02 -0.48 5.47
C GLU A 92 0.76 0.75 5.93
N PHE A 93 2.07 0.80 5.65
CA PHE A 93 2.89 2.00 5.83
C PHE A 93 2.79 2.87 4.58
N ILE A 94 2.20 4.04 4.72
CA ILE A 94 1.80 4.90 3.61
C ILE A 94 2.55 6.22 3.64
N GLU A 95 3.10 6.61 2.49
CA GLU A 95 3.57 7.97 2.23
C GLU A 95 2.56 8.69 1.33
N THR A 96 2.10 9.86 1.76
CA THR A 96 1.25 10.72 0.94
C THR A 96 2.06 11.53 -0.07
N LYS A 97 1.40 12.05 -1.11
CA LYS A 97 2.03 12.97 -2.09
C LYS A 97 2.65 14.22 -1.44
N SER A 98 2.13 14.65 -0.30
CA SER A 98 2.63 15.80 0.49
C SER A 98 3.75 15.42 1.46
N GLY A 99 4.21 14.18 1.47
CA GLY A 99 5.32 13.71 2.30
C GLY A 99 4.94 13.38 3.74
N TYR A 100 3.66 13.36 4.10
CA TYR A 100 3.23 12.85 5.41
C TYR A 100 3.22 11.33 5.42
N LEU A 101 3.62 10.75 6.54
CA LEU A 101 3.76 9.32 6.75
C LEU A 101 2.73 8.82 7.77
N TYR A 102 2.09 7.71 7.45
CA TYR A 102 1.01 7.12 8.23
C TYR A 102 1.13 5.60 8.28
N ALA A 103 0.55 5.02 9.31
CA ALA A 103 0.24 3.59 9.36
C ALA A 103 -1.29 3.39 9.38
N LEU A 104 -1.79 2.57 8.47
CA LEU A 104 -3.14 2.03 8.52
C LEU A 104 -3.07 0.65 9.15
N LEU A 105 -3.41 0.58 10.44
CA LEU A 105 -3.38 -0.66 11.23
C LEU A 105 -4.77 -1.28 11.27
N LEU A 106 -4.86 -2.56 10.93
CA LEU A 106 -6.06 -3.37 11.04
C LEU A 106 -5.82 -4.52 12.02
N THR A 107 -6.59 -4.55 13.10
CA THR A 107 -6.63 -5.68 14.02
C THR A 107 -7.97 -6.41 13.95
N LYS A 108 -7.99 -7.66 14.38
CA LYS A 108 -9.24 -8.43 14.42
C LYS A 108 -10.24 -7.86 15.42
N ARG A 109 -9.75 -7.32 16.55
CA ARG A 109 -10.55 -6.77 17.65
C ARG A 109 -11.04 -5.36 17.36
N ASP A 110 -10.13 -4.44 17.06
CA ASP A 110 -10.43 -3.01 17.09
C ASP A 110 -10.78 -2.44 15.69
N GLY A 111 -10.58 -3.22 14.61
CA GLY A 111 -10.81 -2.76 13.26
C GLY A 111 -9.68 -1.89 12.73
N VAL A 112 -10.01 -0.93 11.85
CA VAL A 112 -9.02 -0.04 11.22
C VAL A 112 -8.70 1.14 12.12
N ARG A 113 -7.40 1.39 12.32
CA ARG A 113 -6.86 2.61 12.95
C ARG A 113 -5.96 3.34 11.97
N TYR A 114 -6.13 4.64 11.89
CA TYR A 114 -5.27 5.54 11.15
C TYR A 114 -4.31 6.22 12.14
N ILE A 115 -3.02 5.94 12.00
CA ILE A 115 -1.99 6.39 12.95
C ILE A 115 -1.03 7.32 12.21
N PRO A 116 -1.02 8.63 12.50
CA PRO A 116 -0.01 9.53 11.99
C PRO A 116 1.36 9.17 12.59
N LEU A 117 2.40 9.17 11.75
CA LEU A 117 3.77 8.86 12.16
C LEU A 117 4.63 10.12 12.18
N THR A 118 5.12 10.55 11.02
CA THR A 118 6.00 11.70 10.86
C THR A 118 5.98 12.20 9.40
N THR A 119 7.05 12.81 8.92
CA THR A 119 7.20 13.26 7.54
C THR A 119 8.35 12.55 6.82
N ARG A 120 8.28 12.54 5.48
CA ARG A 120 9.37 12.04 4.62
C ARG A 120 10.69 12.74 4.91
N GLU A 121 10.66 14.08 5.09
CA GLU A 121 11.87 14.87 5.31
C GLU A 121 12.57 14.44 6.60
N ASP A 122 11.80 14.26 7.65
CA ASP A 122 12.26 13.81 8.95
C ASP A 122 12.94 12.43 8.86
N ILE A 123 12.27 11.45 8.27
CA ILE A 123 12.87 10.12 8.05
C ILE A 123 14.10 10.18 7.16
N SER A 124 14.10 11.02 6.13
CA SER A 124 15.24 11.14 5.20
C SER A 124 16.53 11.61 5.90
N GLN A 125 16.44 12.34 7.00
CA GLN A 125 17.60 12.77 7.78
C GLN A 125 18.25 11.56 8.47
N HIS A 126 17.45 10.69 9.08
CA HIS A 126 17.93 9.44 9.70
C HIS A 126 18.57 8.50 8.67
N LEU A 127 18.00 8.37 7.47
CA LEU A 127 18.51 7.50 6.40
C LEU A 127 19.78 8.00 5.70
N ARG A 128 20.32 9.15 6.07
CA ARG A 128 21.62 9.64 5.59
C ARG A 128 22.80 9.10 6.39
N GLN A 129 22.56 8.49 7.52
CA GLN A 129 23.57 7.87 8.37
C GLN A 129 24.14 6.61 7.71
N ASP A 130 25.25 6.11 8.24
CA ASP A 130 25.74 4.78 7.88
C ASP A 130 24.69 3.71 8.23
N ILE A 131 24.53 2.73 7.36
CA ILE A 131 23.52 1.67 7.51
C ILE A 131 23.63 0.94 8.86
N ALA A 132 24.85 0.85 9.41
CA ALA A 132 25.09 0.24 10.72
C ALA A 132 24.40 1.00 11.87
N TYR A 133 24.17 2.29 11.70
CA TYR A 133 23.56 3.15 12.73
C TYR A 133 22.07 3.38 12.51
N ILE A 134 21.56 3.23 11.29
CA ILE A 134 20.14 3.47 10.98
C ILE A 134 19.22 2.61 11.86
N TYR A 135 19.55 1.34 12.03
CA TYR A 135 18.70 0.41 12.75
C TYR A 135 18.88 0.41 14.26
N SER A 136 19.95 1.03 14.77
CA SER A 136 20.12 1.32 16.20
C SER A 136 19.64 2.72 16.60
N ASP A 137 19.05 3.47 15.67
CA ASP A 137 18.53 4.82 15.90
C ASP A 137 17.19 4.75 16.65
N GLU A 138 17.23 5.00 17.96
CA GLU A 138 16.04 4.99 18.80
C GLU A 138 15.00 6.04 18.40
N GLU A 139 15.45 7.16 17.83
CA GLU A 139 14.55 8.21 17.36
C GLU A 139 13.78 7.75 16.11
N LEU A 140 14.42 7.04 15.19
CA LEU A 140 13.76 6.45 14.03
C LEU A 140 12.71 5.42 14.46
N THR A 141 13.05 4.55 15.41
CA THR A 141 12.12 3.58 16.00
C THR A 141 10.95 4.27 16.70
N ALA A 142 11.21 5.33 17.45
CA ALA A 142 10.18 6.12 18.12
C ALA A 142 9.19 6.75 17.14
N LYS A 143 9.65 7.15 15.95
CA LYS A 143 8.82 7.77 14.91
C LYS A 143 8.00 6.76 14.11
N ILE A 144 8.52 5.56 13.87
CA ILE A 144 7.89 4.59 12.97
C ILE A 144 7.15 3.49 13.75
N TRP A 145 7.80 2.93 14.78
CA TRP A 145 7.31 1.71 15.44
C TRP A 145 6.52 1.99 16.71
N LYS A 146 7.02 2.83 17.63
CA LYS A 146 6.32 3.10 18.91
C LYS A 146 4.86 3.51 18.74
N PRO A 147 4.45 4.34 17.74
CA PRO A 147 3.06 4.72 17.60
C PRO A 147 2.10 3.56 17.33
N ILE A 148 2.59 2.44 16.81
CA ILE A 148 1.77 1.26 16.51
C ILE A 148 1.98 0.12 17.52
N ALA A 149 3.11 0.08 18.22
CA ALA A 149 3.48 -1.01 19.12
C ALA A 149 2.44 -1.27 20.22
N ASP A 150 1.90 -0.22 20.83
CA ASP A 150 0.88 -0.34 21.89
C ASP A 150 -0.42 -0.99 21.39
N CYS A 151 -0.68 -0.94 20.10
CA CYS A 151 -1.84 -1.56 19.47
C CYS A 151 -1.60 -3.04 19.13
N LEU A 152 -0.39 -3.55 19.31
CA LEU A 152 0.06 -4.88 18.89
C LEU A 152 0.37 -5.83 20.07
N SER A 153 0.02 -5.48 21.29
CA SER A 153 0.39 -6.23 22.52
C SER A 153 -0.03 -7.70 22.53
N GLU A 154 -1.10 -8.06 21.79
CA GLU A 154 -1.61 -9.44 21.68
C GLU A 154 -1.36 -10.06 20.31
N VAL A 155 -0.52 -9.40 19.48
CA VAL A 155 -0.28 -9.79 18.09
C VAL A 155 1.04 -10.55 17.99
N GLY A 156 0.98 -11.81 17.58
CA GLY A 156 2.15 -12.65 17.32
C GLY A 156 2.63 -12.61 15.87
N THR A 157 1.75 -12.19 14.93
CA THR A 157 2.11 -12.07 13.50
C THR A 157 1.58 -10.77 12.92
N LEU A 158 2.48 -9.98 12.33
CA LEU A 158 2.16 -8.76 11.62
C LEU A 158 2.39 -8.91 10.11
N TYR A 159 1.31 -8.85 9.34
CA TYR A 159 1.37 -8.70 7.89
C TYR A 159 1.53 -7.23 7.55
N TYR A 160 2.52 -6.86 6.75
CA TYR A 160 2.74 -5.45 6.44
C TYR A 160 3.09 -5.21 4.99
N SER A 161 2.71 -4.03 4.50
CA SER A 161 3.19 -3.51 3.23
C SER A 161 3.75 -2.10 3.41
N THR A 162 4.60 -1.70 2.49
CA THR A 162 5.31 -0.43 2.53
C THR A 162 5.15 0.33 1.23
N SER A 163 5.06 1.66 1.30
CA SER A 163 5.09 2.54 0.15
C SER A 163 6.06 3.72 0.36
N GLY A 164 6.52 4.30 -0.74
CA GLY A 164 7.38 5.48 -0.69
C GLY A 164 8.70 5.23 0.05
N ILE A 165 9.02 6.12 1.00
CA ILE A 165 10.28 6.05 1.76
C ILE A 165 10.39 4.79 2.61
N PHE A 166 9.27 4.20 3.03
CA PHE A 166 9.29 2.98 3.83
C PHE A 166 9.88 1.76 3.10
N ASN A 167 9.89 1.76 1.75
CA ASN A 167 10.56 0.72 0.97
C ASN A 167 12.09 0.67 1.19
N ARG A 168 12.65 1.70 1.83
CA ARG A 168 14.08 1.79 2.16
C ARG A 168 14.39 1.38 3.60
N ILE A 169 13.38 0.98 4.37
CA ILE A 169 13.50 0.68 5.80
C ILE A 169 13.07 -0.75 6.04
N ALA A 170 13.98 -1.56 6.59
CA ALA A 170 13.65 -2.88 7.10
C ALA A 170 12.97 -2.72 8.47
N ILE A 171 11.64 -2.55 8.48
CA ILE A 171 10.86 -2.26 9.69
C ILE A 171 11.14 -3.26 10.81
N GLY A 172 11.28 -4.56 10.49
CA GLY A 172 11.59 -5.60 11.46
C GLY A 172 12.97 -5.49 12.12
N SER A 173 13.89 -4.72 11.50
CA SER A 173 15.25 -4.53 12.01
C SER A 173 15.40 -3.25 12.84
N LEU A 174 14.33 -2.48 13.06
CA LEU A 174 14.37 -1.33 13.96
C LEU A 174 14.61 -1.79 15.40
N ALA A 175 15.60 -1.20 16.08
CA ALA A 175 15.90 -1.54 17.46
C ALA A 175 14.82 -0.99 18.40
N VAL A 176 14.26 -1.88 19.20
CA VAL A 176 13.34 -1.54 20.29
C VAL A 176 14.14 -1.16 21.52
N ASP A 177 15.27 -1.88 21.74
CA ASP A 177 16.24 -1.66 22.82
C ASP A 177 17.61 -2.19 22.35
N TYR A 178 18.65 -2.07 23.18
CA TYR A 178 20.00 -2.51 22.87
C TYR A 178 20.03 -4.02 22.54
N GLY A 179 20.37 -4.33 21.28
CA GLY A 179 20.42 -5.71 20.78
C GLY A 179 19.07 -6.42 20.64
N HIS A 180 17.96 -5.69 20.73
CA HIS A 180 16.60 -6.20 20.63
C HIS A 180 15.84 -5.45 19.54
N TYR A 181 15.28 -6.18 18.59
CA TYR A 181 14.69 -5.65 17.37
C TYR A 181 13.20 -5.97 17.29
N VAL A 182 12.46 -5.24 16.48
CA VAL A 182 11.03 -5.46 16.26
C VAL A 182 10.70 -6.91 15.89
N CYS A 183 11.53 -7.55 15.05
CA CYS A 183 11.31 -8.94 14.64
C CYS A 183 11.55 -9.99 15.73
N ASP A 184 12.13 -9.62 16.86
CA ASP A 184 12.31 -10.52 18.02
C ASP A 184 11.00 -10.66 18.82
N ASP A 185 10.14 -9.63 18.79
CA ASP A 185 8.86 -9.62 19.52
C ASP A 185 7.70 -10.11 18.65
N ILE A 186 7.73 -9.88 17.35
CA ILE A 186 6.60 -10.14 16.47
C ILE A 186 7.05 -10.74 15.14
N SER A 187 6.38 -11.80 14.69
CA SER A 187 6.65 -12.39 13.37
C SER A 187 6.21 -11.44 12.25
N MET A 188 7.18 -10.93 11.49
CA MET A 188 6.96 -9.96 10.41
C MET A 188 6.77 -10.65 9.06
N ARG A 189 5.69 -10.30 8.33
CA ARG A 189 5.35 -10.85 7.00
C ARG A 189 5.16 -9.72 6.00
N LEU A 190 6.20 -9.44 5.19
CA LEU A 190 6.12 -8.43 4.12
C LEU A 190 5.22 -8.93 2.99
N MET A 191 4.33 -8.08 2.54
CA MET A 191 3.42 -8.29 1.41
C MET A 191 3.50 -7.12 0.43
N SER A 192 3.14 -7.35 -0.82
CA SER A 192 2.98 -6.24 -1.79
C SER A 192 1.79 -5.34 -1.46
N SER A 193 0.74 -5.91 -0.86
CA SER A 193 -0.40 -5.22 -0.22
C SER A 193 -1.06 -6.17 0.77
N THR A 194 -1.55 -5.65 1.89
CA THR A 194 -2.31 -6.44 2.88
C THR A 194 -3.67 -6.90 2.34
N ALA A 195 -4.16 -6.29 1.26
CA ALA A 195 -5.34 -6.77 0.52
C ALA A 195 -5.21 -8.23 0.05
N ASN A 196 -3.98 -8.68 -0.23
CA ASN A 196 -3.72 -10.07 -0.66
C ASN A 196 -4.03 -11.12 0.42
N LEU A 197 -4.21 -10.73 1.68
CA LEU A 197 -4.64 -11.65 2.75
C LEU A 197 -5.98 -12.30 2.45
N SER A 198 -6.91 -11.57 1.84
CA SER A 198 -8.23 -12.11 1.47
C SER A 198 -8.15 -13.21 0.41
N MET A 199 -7.05 -13.28 -0.35
CA MET A 199 -6.82 -14.29 -1.37
C MET A 199 -6.17 -15.56 -0.82
N LEU A 200 -5.45 -15.48 0.31
CA LEU A 200 -4.74 -16.62 0.90
C LEU A 200 -5.72 -17.61 1.56
N GLU A 201 -6.87 -17.15 2.08
CA GLU A 201 -7.90 -18.06 2.64
C GLU A 201 -8.58 -18.95 1.59
N SER A 202 -8.60 -18.53 0.33
CA SER A 202 -9.25 -19.32 -0.74
C SER A 202 -8.44 -20.54 -1.18
N THR A 203 -7.14 -20.60 -0.83
CA THR A 203 -6.26 -21.73 -1.18
C THR A 203 -6.17 -22.82 -0.11
N ASP A 204 -6.52 -22.50 1.14
CA ASP A 204 -6.49 -23.50 2.25
C ASP A 204 -7.77 -24.34 2.37
N THR A 205 -8.75 -24.15 1.48
CA THR A 205 -10.06 -24.84 1.54
C THR A 205 -10.16 -26.01 0.53
N GLU A 206 -9.10 -26.28 -0.26
CA GLU A 206 -9.03 -27.39 -1.20
C GLU A 206 -7.95 -28.43 -0.80
N ILE A 207 -8.12 -29.05 0.37
CA ILE A 207 -7.47 -30.36 0.71
C ILE A 207 -8.47 -31.20 1.48
#